data_514cd127e16c7608bed95211641a9d02
#
_entry.id   514cd127e16c7608bed95211641a9d02
#
_cell.length_a   1.000
_cell.length_b   1.000
_cell.length_c   1.000
_cell.angle_alpha   90.00
_cell.angle_beta   90.00
_cell.angle_gamma   90.00
#
_symmetry.space_group_name_H-M   'P 1'
#
loop_
_entity.id
_entity.type
_entity.pdbx_description
1 polymer ?
#
loop_
_entity_poly.entity_id
_entity_poly.type
_entity_poly.pdbx_seq_one_letter_code
_entity_poly.pdbx_strand_id
1 'polypeptide(L)'
;MRAFAGPAVLLALSLVASLGAAGDIPDAQIVLEAAPGTPGSDPSSAPPRFVLLKDGQVFVGGTSRLEAGRLDKAEASALRKRAAQARKAPGLASPVALGGDASRTLRLRLLEGDPVDIVATGDPAAAPPSLAPLATLLADLLRFYHPSLRPFAPTTYAMVVREARLPGGCRAWRFLFPITEALPGPRAVSAAEASGWPTGGVPASVCADDPGSSAGGSRRYAVTLRPLLPGERP
;
A
#
# COMPACT_ATOMS: atom_id res chain seq x y z
N MET A 1 20.21 41.85 39.38
CA MET A 1 19.74 40.48 39.11
C MET A 1 18.97 40.48 37.79
N ARG A 2 19.58 39.99 36.72
CA ARG A 2 18.94 39.86 35.38
C ARG A 2 18.73 38.38 35.08
N ALA A 3 17.46 37.99 34.97
CA ALA A 3 17.09 36.63 34.61
C ALA A 3 17.21 36.45 33.09
N PHE A 4 18.03 35.49 32.63
CA PHE A 4 18.09 35.02 31.26
C PHE A 4 17.04 33.98 31.04
N ALA A 5 16.02 34.28 30.22
CA ALA A 5 15.10 33.30 29.67
C ALA A 5 15.69 32.77 28.37
N GLY A 6 16.13 31.50 28.39
CA GLY A 6 16.57 30.79 27.18
C GLY A 6 15.38 30.25 26.41
N PRO A 7 15.41 30.26 25.07
CA PRO A 7 14.35 29.67 24.27
C PRO A 7 14.41 28.15 24.31
N ALA A 8 13.30 27.52 24.71
CA ALA A 8 13.08 26.09 24.58
C ALA A 8 12.90 25.74 23.11
N VAL A 9 13.88 25.07 22.50
CA VAL A 9 13.80 24.50 21.17
C VAL A 9 12.96 23.22 21.29
N LEU A 10 11.70 23.30 20.89
CA LEU A 10 10.84 22.14 20.67
C LEU A 10 11.34 21.38 19.44
N LEU A 11 12.09 20.31 19.67
CA LEU A 11 12.37 19.30 18.64
C LEU A 11 11.07 18.56 18.34
N ALA A 12 10.40 18.94 17.26
CA ALA A 12 9.33 18.14 16.66
C ALA A 12 9.98 16.89 16.03
N LEU A 13 9.99 15.78 16.78
CA LEU A 13 10.27 14.46 16.21
C LEU A 13 9.13 14.13 15.23
N SER A 14 9.38 14.39 13.94
CA SER A 14 8.54 13.84 12.87
C SER A 14 8.72 12.33 12.86
N LEU A 15 7.77 11.61 13.46
CA LEU A 15 7.60 10.19 13.22
C LEU A 15 7.23 10.04 11.73
N VAL A 16 8.22 9.86 10.87
CA VAL A 16 8.02 9.32 9.53
C VAL A 16 7.60 7.86 9.76
N ALA A 17 6.28 7.63 9.84
CA ALA A 17 5.74 6.30 9.76
C ALA A 17 6.32 5.68 8.48
N SER A 18 7.13 4.65 8.63
CA SER A 18 7.63 3.85 7.51
C SER A 18 6.41 3.35 6.75
N LEU A 19 6.09 4.01 5.63
CA LEU A 19 5.10 3.51 4.67
C LEU A 19 5.64 2.16 4.21
N GLY A 20 5.09 1.08 4.77
CA GLY A 20 5.40 -0.27 4.34
C GLY A 20 5.15 -0.33 2.84
N ALA A 21 6.22 -0.42 2.06
CA ALA A 21 6.12 -0.56 0.62
C ALA A 21 5.37 -1.86 0.32
N ALA A 22 4.51 -1.85 -0.71
CA ALA A 22 4.18 -3.10 -1.38
C ALA A 22 5.48 -3.81 -1.68
N GLY A 23 5.53 -5.12 -1.45
CA GLY A 23 6.74 -5.91 -1.66
C GLY A 23 7.35 -5.67 -3.03
N ASP A 24 8.59 -6.10 -3.19
CA ASP A 24 9.26 -6.01 -4.48
C ASP A 24 8.48 -6.87 -5.50
N ILE A 25 7.91 -6.20 -6.52
CA ILE A 25 7.16 -6.86 -7.60
C ILE A 25 8.13 -7.01 -8.78
N PRO A 26 8.55 -8.24 -9.10
CA PRO A 26 9.47 -8.47 -10.22
C PRO A 26 8.94 -7.89 -11.52
N ASP A 27 9.84 -7.32 -12.32
CA ASP A 27 9.54 -6.72 -13.62
C ASP A 27 8.50 -5.60 -13.64
N ALA A 28 8.12 -5.07 -12.48
CA ALA A 28 7.25 -3.90 -12.42
C ALA A 28 7.96 -2.67 -12.99
N GLN A 29 7.23 -1.89 -13.77
CA GLN A 29 7.70 -0.63 -14.33
C GLN A 29 6.97 0.58 -13.75
N ILE A 30 5.68 0.40 -13.47
CA ILE A 30 4.83 1.43 -12.85
C ILE A 30 4.04 0.76 -11.73
N VAL A 31 4.11 1.30 -10.53
CA VAL A 31 3.30 0.85 -9.38
C VAL A 31 2.64 2.06 -8.75
N LEU A 32 1.32 2.03 -8.63
CA LEU A 32 0.55 3.02 -7.87
C LEU A 32 -0.10 2.34 -6.67
N GLU A 33 0.24 2.80 -5.49
CA GLU A 33 -0.40 2.46 -4.24
C GLU A 33 -1.30 3.63 -3.82
N ALA A 34 -2.50 3.33 -3.36
CA ALA A 34 -3.42 4.32 -2.84
C ALA A 34 -3.83 3.89 -1.43
N ALA A 35 -3.47 4.67 -0.42
CA ALA A 35 -3.97 4.43 0.92
C ALA A 35 -5.48 4.68 0.93
N PRO A 36 -6.27 3.79 1.55
CA PRO A 36 -7.66 4.09 1.86
C PRO A 36 -7.69 5.40 2.67
N GLY A 37 -8.65 6.30 2.38
CA GLY A 37 -8.76 7.61 3.04
C GLY A 37 -9.09 7.58 4.53
N THR A 38 -8.89 6.44 5.19
CA THR A 38 -9.06 6.29 6.64
C THR A 38 -7.75 6.65 7.33
N PRO A 39 -7.72 7.64 8.23
CA PRO A 39 -6.52 7.97 8.99
C PRO A 39 -5.94 6.73 9.68
N GLY A 40 -4.64 6.48 9.48
CA GLY A 40 -3.94 5.32 10.06
C GLY A 40 -4.05 4.02 9.27
N SER A 41 -4.72 3.99 8.11
CA SER A 41 -4.66 2.83 7.23
C SER A 41 -3.27 2.73 6.59
N ASP A 42 -2.70 1.53 6.67
CA ASP A 42 -1.40 1.21 6.06
C ASP A 42 -1.61 0.95 4.56
N PRO A 43 -0.96 1.71 3.66
CA PRO A 43 -1.03 1.46 2.21
C PRO A 43 -0.61 0.03 1.85
N SER A 44 0.28 -0.58 2.64
CA SER A 44 0.73 -1.96 2.44
C SER A 44 -0.35 -3.01 2.74
N SER A 45 -1.44 -2.63 3.39
CA SER A 45 -2.54 -3.54 3.74
C SER A 45 -3.47 -3.87 2.57
N ALA A 46 -3.43 -3.09 1.48
CA ALA A 46 -4.21 -3.31 0.27
C ALA A 46 -3.28 -3.65 -0.92
N PRO A 47 -3.76 -4.41 -1.93
CA PRO A 47 -3.01 -4.59 -3.15
C PRO A 47 -2.80 -3.24 -3.84
N PRO A 48 -1.71 -3.07 -4.62
CA PRO A 48 -1.52 -1.86 -5.41
C PRO A 48 -2.76 -1.52 -6.25
N ARG A 49 -3.07 -0.24 -6.37
CA ARG A 49 -4.18 0.22 -7.21
C ARG A 49 -3.93 -0.09 -8.68
N PHE A 50 -2.67 0.02 -9.10
CA PHE A 50 -2.25 -0.27 -10.47
C PHE A 50 -0.81 -0.77 -10.51
N VAL A 51 -0.56 -1.77 -11.35
CA VAL A 51 0.80 -2.25 -11.68
C VAL A 51 0.89 -2.51 -13.18
N LEU A 52 1.94 -2.01 -13.82
CA LEU A 52 2.33 -2.38 -15.18
C LEU A 52 3.66 -3.15 -15.13
N LEU A 53 3.67 -4.35 -15.69
CA LEU A 53 4.88 -5.15 -15.85
C LEU A 53 5.56 -4.87 -17.20
N LYS A 54 6.83 -5.28 -17.32
CA LYS A 54 7.66 -5.11 -18.52
C LYS A 54 7.06 -5.75 -19.76
N ASP A 55 6.39 -6.90 -19.61
CA ASP A 55 5.76 -7.64 -20.69
C ASP A 55 4.39 -7.12 -21.13
N GLY A 56 3.92 -6.00 -20.55
CA GLY A 56 2.62 -5.38 -20.79
C GLY A 56 1.48 -5.96 -19.94
N GLN A 57 1.74 -6.93 -19.07
CA GLN A 57 0.72 -7.37 -18.12
C GLN A 57 0.38 -6.23 -17.13
N VAL A 58 -0.89 -6.08 -16.85
CA VAL A 58 -1.39 -5.09 -15.88
C VAL A 58 -2.19 -5.76 -14.79
N PHE A 59 -2.07 -5.22 -13.57
CA PHE A 59 -2.93 -5.57 -12.43
C PHE A 59 -3.60 -4.30 -11.92
N VAL A 60 -4.88 -4.43 -11.61
CA VAL A 60 -5.70 -3.33 -11.08
C VAL A 60 -6.39 -3.80 -9.82
N GLY A 61 -6.15 -3.08 -8.73
CA GLY A 61 -6.63 -3.47 -7.40
C GLY A 61 -6.98 -2.27 -6.53
N GLY A 62 -6.61 -2.32 -5.28
CA GLY A 62 -6.79 -1.26 -4.28
C GLY A 62 -8.06 -1.37 -3.45
N THR A 63 -8.95 -2.31 -3.75
CA THR A 63 -10.17 -2.62 -2.98
C THR A 63 -10.41 -4.12 -2.96
N SER A 64 -11.66 -4.56 -2.87
CA SER A 64 -12.04 -5.98 -2.75
C SER A 64 -11.81 -6.83 -4.01
N ARG A 65 -11.52 -6.21 -5.15
CA ARG A 65 -11.29 -6.92 -6.41
C ARG A 65 -9.88 -6.67 -6.92
N LEU A 66 -9.23 -7.74 -7.34
CA LEU A 66 -7.98 -7.69 -8.08
C LEU A 66 -8.27 -8.23 -9.49
N GLU A 67 -7.90 -7.47 -10.50
CA GLU A 67 -8.08 -7.82 -11.90
C GLU A 67 -6.73 -7.83 -12.60
N ALA A 68 -6.56 -8.71 -13.56
CA ALA A 68 -5.38 -8.80 -14.41
C ALA A 68 -5.78 -8.70 -15.89
N GLY A 69 -4.91 -8.10 -16.68
CA GLY A 69 -5.09 -7.97 -18.13
C GLY A 69 -3.76 -7.79 -18.82
N ARG A 70 -3.81 -7.53 -20.11
CA ARG A 70 -2.62 -7.26 -20.91
C ARG A 70 -2.89 -6.10 -21.87
N LEU A 71 -1.98 -5.15 -21.87
CA LEU A 71 -1.93 -4.06 -22.84
C LEU A 71 -1.18 -4.53 -24.08
N ASP A 72 -1.56 -4.02 -25.23
CA ASP A 72 -0.74 -4.14 -26.41
C ASP A 72 0.55 -3.30 -26.30
N LYS A 73 1.48 -3.51 -27.24
CA LYS A 73 2.78 -2.82 -27.22
C LYS A 73 2.65 -1.29 -27.34
N ALA A 74 1.67 -0.81 -28.10
CA ALA A 74 1.46 0.62 -28.31
C ALA A 74 0.88 1.29 -27.06
N GLU A 75 -0.12 0.65 -26.44
CA GLU A 75 -0.76 1.10 -25.19
C GLU A 75 0.24 1.14 -24.03
N ALA A 76 1.00 0.04 -23.83
CA ALA A 76 2.03 -0.01 -22.81
C ALA A 76 3.11 1.05 -23.03
N SER A 77 3.54 1.27 -24.29
CA SER A 77 4.51 2.32 -24.63
C SER A 77 3.95 3.72 -24.37
N ALA A 78 2.67 3.97 -24.68
CA ALA A 78 2.03 5.25 -24.41
C ALA A 78 1.98 5.55 -22.91
N LEU A 79 1.69 4.54 -22.07
CA LEU A 79 1.68 4.69 -20.63
C LEU A 79 3.09 4.98 -20.06
N ARG A 80 4.12 4.27 -20.56
CA ARG A 80 5.52 4.54 -20.19
C ARG A 80 5.98 5.96 -20.58
N LYS A 81 5.57 6.45 -21.75
CA LYS A 81 5.85 7.83 -22.16
C LYS A 81 5.22 8.85 -21.20
N ARG A 82 3.98 8.64 -20.77
CA ARG A 82 3.33 9.50 -19.76
C ARG A 82 4.06 9.43 -18.42
N ALA A 83 4.48 8.25 -17.97
CA ALA A 83 5.28 8.07 -16.78
C ALA A 83 6.62 8.83 -16.86
N ALA A 84 7.30 8.78 -18.03
CA ALA A 84 8.53 9.53 -18.27
C ALA A 84 8.31 11.06 -18.28
N GLN A 85 7.14 11.54 -18.70
CA GLN A 85 6.76 12.95 -18.61
C GLN A 85 6.49 13.36 -17.16
N ALA A 86 5.74 12.55 -16.40
CA ALA A 86 5.48 12.79 -14.99
C ALA A 86 6.76 12.87 -14.15
N ARG A 87 7.77 12.04 -14.48
CA ARG A 87 9.09 12.05 -13.83
C ARG A 87 9.82 13.40 -13.99
N LYS A 88 9.53 14.16 -15.04
CA LYS A 88 10.17 15.46 -15.33
C LYS A 88 9.43 16.65 -14.71
N ALA A 89 8.32 16.41 -14.01
CA ALA A 89 7.60 17.50 -13.37
C ALA A 89 8.50 18.19 -12.33
N PRO A 90 8.50 19.51 -12.24
CA PRO A 90 9.30 20.24 -11.25
C PRO A 90 8.75 20.00 -9.83
N GLY A 91 9.62 20.06 -8.84
CA GLY A 91 9.19 20.01 -7.43
C GLY A 91 8.74 18.64 -6.94
N LEU A 92 9.25 17.55 -7.52
CA LEU A 92 8.96 16.17 -7.08
C LEU A 92 9.63 15.81 -5.73
N ALA A 93 9.98 16.80 -4.91
CA ALA A 93 10.42 16.53 -3.54
C ALA A 93 9.28 15.83 -2.77
N SER A 94 9.54 14.63 -2.30
CA SER A 94 8.54 13.85 -1.55
C SER A 94 8.40 14.36 -0.10
N PRO A 95 7.19 14.56 0.44
CA PRO A 95 5.90 14.41 -0.20
C PRO A 95 5.50 15.60 -1.10
N VAL A 96 4.80 15.30 -2.21
CA VAL A 96 4.26 16.27 -3.16
C VAL A 96 2.83 16.62 -2.75
N ALA A 97 2.53 17.90 -2.51
CA ALA A 97 1.18 18.36 -2.24
C ALA A 97 0.43 18.61 -3.56
N LEU A 98 -0.64 17.84 -3.82
CA LEU A 98 -1.51 18.00 -4.99
C LEU A 98 -2.63 19.03 -4.75
N GLY A 99 -2.93 19.33 -3.49
CA GLY A 99 -4.10 20.16 -3.12
C GLY A 99 -5.34 19.32 -2.82
N GLY A 100 -6.46 20.00 -2.48
CA GLY A 100 -7.70 19.31 -2.10
C GLY A 100 -7.60 18.58 -0.76
N ASP A 101 -8.27 17.43 -0.66
CA ASP A 101 -8.31 16.63 0.57
C ASP A 101 -6.96 15.93 0.82
N ALA A 102 -6.20 16.44 1.79
CA ALA A 102 -4.89 15.92 2.16
C ALA A 102 -4.94 14.54 2.87
N SER A 103 -6.11 14.01 3.18
CA SER A 103 -6.24 12.66 3.78
C SER A 103 -5.85 11.55 2.81
N ARG A 104 -5.90 11.82 1.52
CA ARG A 104 -5.55 10.86 0.47
C ARG A 104 -4.04 10.85 0.26
N THR A 105 -3.42 9.70 0.46
CA THR A 105 -2.00 9.47 0.15
C THR A 105 -1.87 8.50 -1.02
N LEU A 106 -1.08 8.89 -2.00
CA LEU A 106 -0.73 8.12 -3.19
C LEU A 106 0.77 7.92 -3.23
N ARG A 107 1.22 6.71 -3.51
CA ARG A 107 2.64 6.41 -3.74
C ARG A 107 2.80 5.87 -5.15
N LEU A 108 3.53 6.59 -5.97
CA LEU A 108 3.84 6.22 -7.35
C LEU A 108 5.31 5.84 -7.44
N ARG A 109 5.57 4.58 -7.81
CA ARG A 109 6.92 4.10 -8.13
C ARG A 109 7.06 3.93 -9.64
N LEU A 110 8.06 4.60 -10.21
CA LEU A 110 8.44 4.51 -11.62
C LEU A 110 9.79 3.82 -11.68
N LEU A 111 9.78 2.54 -12.07
CA LEU A 111 10.92 1.63 -11.91
C LEU A 111 11.72 1.41 -13.21
N GLU A 112 11.28 1.96 -14.35
CA GLU A 112 12.01 1.91 -15.60
C GLU A 112 13.13 2.97 -15.61
N GLY A 113 14.37 2.56 -15.88
CA GLY A 113 15.56 3.42 -15.78
C GLY A 113 15.95 3.72 -14.34
N ASP A 114 16.27 4.97 -14.02
CA ASP A 114 16.55 5.38 -12.62
C ASP A 114 15.24 5.34 -11.81
N PRO A 115 15.11 4.48 -10.79
CA PRO A 115 13.88 4.38 -10.02
C PRO A 115 13.53 5.70 -9.31
N VAL A 116 12.26 6.08 -9.41
CA VAL A 116 11.73 7.25 -8.71
C VAL A 116 10.53 6.82 -7.86
N ASP A 117 10.53 7.25 -6.61
CA ASP A 117 9.47 7.00 -5.63
C ASP A 117 8.85 8.35 -5.23
N ILE A 118 7.60 8.56 -5.58
CA ILE A 118 6.86 9.80 -5.38
C ILE A 118 5.72 9.53 -4.40
N VAL A 119 5.77 10.16 -3.25
CA VAL A 119 4.64 10.20 -2.31
C VAL A 119 3.89 11.51 -2.55
N ALA A 120 2.62 11.41 -2.93
CA ALA A 120 1.76 12.55 -3.18
C ALA A 120 0.57 12.55 -2.22
N THR A 121 0.21 13.72 -1.70
CA THR A 121 -0.95 13.91 -0.83
C THR A 121 -1.97 14.83 -1.49
N GLY A 122 -3.25 14.48 -1.39
CA GLY A 122 -4.33 15.28 -1.95
C GLY A 122 -5.02 14.65 -3.15
N ASP A 123 -5.78 15.47 -3.89
CA ASP A 123 -6.52 15.06 -5.07
C ASP A 123 -5.77 15.47 -6.36
N PRO A 124 -5.48 14.54 -7.27
CA PRO A 124 -4.90 14.89 -8.57
C PRO A 124 -5.69 15.94 -9.36
N ALA A 125 -7.02 16.01 -9.18
CA ALA A 125 -7.85 17.01 -9.84
C ALA A 125 -7.64 18.45 -9.33
N ALA A 126 -7.08 18.61 -8.13
CA ALA A 126 -6.77 19.89 -7.50
C ALA A 126 -5.30 20.31 -7.66
N ALA A 127 -4.52 19.55 -8.42
CA ALA A 127 -3.08 19.78 -8.55
C ALA A 127 -2.76 21.11 -9.25
N PRO A 128 -1.69 21.81 -8.83
CA PRO A 128 -1.24 23.01 -9.48
C PRO A 128 -0.74 22.70 -10.93
N PRO A 129 -0.81 23.68 -11.86
CA PRO A 129 -0.43 23.47 -13.26
C PRO A 129 1.01 22.93 -13.44
N SER A 130 1.92 23.28 -12.57
CA SER A 130 3.32 22.78 -12.60
C SER A 130 3.41 21.27 -12.42
N LEU A 131 2.44 20.64 -11.75
CA LEU A 131 2.36 19.21 -11.52
C LEU A 131 1.39 18.51 -12.48
N ALA A 132 0.86 19.19 -13.48
CA ALA A 132 -0.14 18.62 -14.40
C ALA A 132 0.25 17.26 -15.01
N PRO A 133 1.50 17.02 -15.48
CA PRO A 133 1.87 15.70 -16.01
C PRO A 133 1.78 14.58 -14.97
N LEU A 134 2.18 14.84 -13.71
CA LEU A 134 2.05 13.88 -12.60
C LEU A 134 0.58 13.65 -12.24
N ALA A 135 -0.18 14.73 -12.09
CA ALA A 135 -1.58 14.68 -11.72
C ALA A 135 -2.43 13.92 -12.75
N THR A 136 -2.18 14.17 -14.05
CA THR A 136 -2.84 13.44 -15.13
C THR A 136 -2.53 11.95 -15.07
N LEU A 137 -1.25 11.56 -14.89
CA LEU A 137 -0.87 10.16 -14.77
C LEU A 137 -1.56 9.51 -13.56
N LEU A 138 -1.52 10.15 -12.40
CA LEU A 138 -2.17 9.63 -11.18
C LEU A 138 -3.68 9.44 -11.38
N ALA A 139 -4.36 10.43 -11.98
CA ALA A 139 -5.79 10.35 -12.26
C ALA A 139 -6.14 9.19 -13.22
N ASP A 140 -5.34 9.02 -14.28
CA ASP A 140 -5.51 7.93 -15.24
C ASP A 140 -5.32 6.56 -14.58
N LEU A 141 -4.27 6.40 -13.77
CA LEU A 141 -3.99 5.13 -13.08
C LEU A 141 -5.04 4.80 -12.00
N LEU A 142 -5.55 5.81 -11.29
CA LEU A 142 -6.61 5.64 -10.30
C LEU A 142 -7.94 5.17 -10.92
N ARG A 143 -8.22 5.58 -12.15
CA ARG A 143 -9.44 5.25 -12.89
C ARG A 143 -9.20 4.23 -13.99
N PHE A 144 -8.02 3.58 -13.96
CA PHE A 144 -7.63 2.70 -15.06
C PHE A 144 -8.67 1.62 -15.30
N TYR A 145 -9.05 1.48 -16.55
CA TYR A 145 -9.91 0.45 -17.07
C TYR A 145 -9.39 -0.01 -18.45
N HIS A 146 -9.46 -1.31 -18.70
CA HIS A 146 -9.10 -1.87 -20.00
C HIS A 146 -9.99 -3.09 -20.30
N PRO A 147 -10.45 -3.30 -21.56
CA PRO A 147 -11.32 -4.43 -21.91
C PRO A 147 -10.74 -5.82 -21.68
N SER A 148 -9.41 -5.93 -21.60
CA SER A 148 -8.73 -7.20 -21.30
C SER A 148 -8.77 -7.58 -19.83
N LEU A 149 -9.16 -6.69 -18.92
CA LEU A 149 -9.20 -6.98 -17.49
C LEU A 149 -10.19 -8.10 -17.16
N ARG A 150 -9.74 -9.06 -16.39
CA ARG A 150 -10.52 -10.18 -15.87
C ARG A 150 -10.21 -10.36 -14.39
N PRO A 151 -11.14 -10.88 -13.60
CA PRO A 151 -10.88 -11.20 -12.20
C PRO A 151 -9.62 -12.05 -12.06
N PHE A 152 -8.73 -11.65 -11.18
CA PHE A 152 -7.51 -12.37 -10.84
C PHE A 152 -7.67 -13.04 -9.49
N ALA A 153 -7.45 -14.36 -9.45
CA ALA A 153 -7.46 -15.16 -8.23
C ALA A 153 -6.03 -15.31 -7.71
N PRO A 154 -5.66 -14.63 -6.61
CA PRO A 154 -4.33 -14.76 -6.02
C PRO A 154 -4.15 -16.14 -5.42
N THR A 155 -2.97 -16.72 -5.59
CA THR A 155 -2.59 -18.01 -4.98
C THR A 155 -1.94 -17.83 -3.61
N THR A 156 -1.48 -16.62 -3.32
CA THR A 156 -0.71 -16.28 -2.12
C THR A 156 -1.13 -14.92 -1.59
N TYR A 157 -1.08 -14.77 -0.28
CA TYR A 157 -1.40 -13.53 0.43
C TYR A 157 -0.25 -13.13 1.35
N ALA A 158 -0.02 -11.84 1.52
CA ALA A 158 0.77 -11.31 2.61
C ALA A 158 -0.12 -11.18 3.85
N MET A 159 0.27 -11.85 4.93
CA MET A 159 -0.34 -11.69 6.24
C MET A 159 0.46 -10.68 7.05
N VAL A 160 -0.20 -9.67 7.58
CA VAL A 160 0.36 -8.72 8.54
C VAL A 160 -0.38 -8.88 9.85
N VAL A 161 0.36 -9.10 10.93
CA VAL A 161 -0.19 -9.22 12.28
C VAL A 161 0.34 -8.07 13.13
N ARG A 162 -0.56 -7.38 13.80
CA ARG A 162 -0.20 -6.29 14.73
C ARG A 162 -1.00 -6.44 16.01
N GLU A 163 -0.37 -6.19 17.15
CA GLU A 163 -1.11 -6.08 18.40
C GLU A 163 -2.02 -4.85 18.33
N ALA A 164 -3.32 -5.04 18.46
CA ALA A 164 -4.29 -3.96 18.38
C ALA A 164 -5.60 -4.34 19.06
N ARG A 165 -6.23 -3.35 19.68
CA ARG A 165 -7.57 -3.49 20.25
C ARG A 165 -8.60 -3.06 19.20
N LEU A 166 -9.05 -3.99 18.39
CA LEU A 166 -10.16 -3.74 17.48
C LEU A 166 -11.51 -3.95 18.22
N PRO A 167 -12.54 -3.17 17.89
CA PRO A 167 -13.89 -3.40 18.40
C PRO A 167 -14.46 -4.72 17.86
N GLY A 168 -15.36 -5.34 18.62
CA GLY A 168 -16.04 -6.56 18.21
C GLY A 168 -15.48 -7.86 18.79
N GLY A 169 -16.01 -8.97 18.31
CA GLY A 169 -15.60 -10.31 18.73
C GLY A 169 -14.26 -10.72 18.13
N CYS A 170 -13.61 -11.68 18.79
CA CYS A 170 -12.37 -12.27 18.29
C CYS A 170 -12.63 -13.54 17.48
N ARG A 171 -11.84 -13.74 16.44
CA ARG A 171 -11.71 -15.03 15.76
C ARG A 171 -10.61 -15.86 16.43
N ALA A 172 -10.75 -17.17 16.38
CA ALA A 172 -9.68 -18.08 16.77
C ALA A 172 -8.55 -18.02 15.73
N TRP A 173 -7.31 -18.13 16.20
CA TRP A 173 -6.14 -18.33 15.33
C TRP A 173 -6.24 -19.74 14.70
N ARG A 174 -6.16 -19.83 13.38
CA ARG A 174 -6.35 -21.09 12.64
C ARG A 174 -5.17 -21.47 11.76
N PHE A 175 -4.12 -20.63 11.73
CA PHE A 175 -2.93 -20.97 10.97
C PHE A 175 -2.09 -22.01 11.70
N LEU A 176 -1.35 -22.84 10.95
CA LEU A 176 -0.55 -23.96 11.48
C LEU A 176 0.72 -23.50 12.22
N PHE A 177 0.98 -22.22 12.28
CA PHE A 177 2.09 -21.62 13.00
C PHE A 177 1.60 -20.70 14.12
N PRO A 178 2.37 -20.49 15.18
CA PRO A 178 1.99 -19.59 16.25
C PRO A 178 1.95 -18.13 15.79
N ILE A 179 1.05 -17.33 16.36
CA ILE A 179 0.86 -15.93 16.00
C ILE A 179 2.14 -15.10 16.20
N THR A 180 2.97 -15.48 17.15
CA THR A 180 4.26 -14.85 17.46
C THR A 180 5.26 -14.90 16.30
N GLU A 181 5.17 -15.90 15.43
CA GLU A 181 6.01 -15.98 14.23
C GLU A 181 5.61 -14.98 13.12
N ALA A 182 4.40 -14.44 13.19
CA ALA A 182 3.90 -13.45 12.22
C ALA A 182 4.03 -11.99 12.71
N LEU A 183 4.45 -11.77 13.96
CA LEU A 183 4.64 -10.44 14.53
C LEU A 183 5.85 -9.66 13.98
N PRO A 184 7.00 -10.31 13.68
CA PRO A 184 8.19 -9.58 13.24
C PRO A 184 8.04 -8.89 11.87
N GLY A 185 7.10 -9.35 11.04
CA GLY A 185 6.90 -8.78 9.71
C GLY A 185 5.86 -9.54 8.88
N PRO A 186 5.62 -9.09 7.64
CA PRO A 186 4.70 -9.76 6.74
C PRO A 186 5.14 -11.21 6.45
N ARG A 187 4.16 -12.11 6.37
CA ARG A 187 4.38 -13.53 6.07
C ARG A 187 3.52 -13.96 4.89
N ALA A 188 4.09 -14.75 3.98
CA ALA A 188 3.31 -15.36 2.91
C ALA A 188 2.45 -16.51 3.46
N VAL A 189 1.17 -16.53 3.06
CA VAL A 189 0.23 -17.62 3.31
C VAL A 189 -0.46 -18.00 2.00
N SER A 190 -0.76 -19.26 1.82
CA SER A 190 -1.46 -19.74 0.62
C SER A 190 -2.94 -19.33 0.61
N ALA A 191 -3.58 -19.36 -0.57
CA ALA A 191 -5.00 -19.13 -0.69
C ALA A 191 -5.84 -20.15 0.10
N ALA A 192 -5.36 -21.36 0.26
CA ALA A 192 -6.01 -22.39 1.07
C ALA A 192 -6.01 -22.03 2.57
N GLU A 193 -4.87 -21.57 3.10
CA GLU A 193 -4.75 -21.11 4.49
C GLU A 193 -5.54 -19.81 4.72
N ALA A 194 -5.63 -18.92 3.72
CA ALA A 194 -6.39 -17.68 3.78
C ALA A 194 -7.92 -17.90 3.67
N SER A 195 -8.37 -19.11 3.36
CA SER A 195 -9.78 -19.41 3.17
C SER A 195 -10.61 -19.08 4.41
N GLY A 196 -11.70 -18.34 4.19
CA GLY A 196 -12.59 -17.89 5.28
C GLY A 196 -12.09 -16.66 6.06
N TRP A 197 -10.96 -16.06 5.65
CA TRP A 197 -10.48 -14.79 6.20
C TRP A 197 -10.88 -13.62 5.30
N PRO A 198 -11.07 -12.40 5.86
CA PRO A 198 -11.22 -11.20 5.04
C PRO A 198 -9.93 -10.92 4.28
N THR A 199 -9.99 -10.88 2.95
CA THR A 199 -8.79 -10.75 2.09
C THR A 199 -8.65 -9.38 1.42
N GLY A 200 -9.54 -8.45 1.67
CA GLY A 200 -9.58 -7.11 1.05
C GLY A 200 -8.84 -6.02 1.83
N GLY A 201 -7.82 -6.35 2.64
CA GLY A 201 -7.14 -5.36 3.48
C GLY A 201 -7.92 -4.96 4.73
N VAL A 202 -9.07 -5.58 4.98
CA VAL A 202 -9.87 -5.33 6.20
C VAL A 202 -9.27 -6.15 7.35
N PRO A 203 -8.85 -5.50 8.46
CA PRO A 203 -8.28 -6.23 9.58
C PRO A 203 -9.33 -7.09 10.29
N ALA A 204 -8.99 -8.34 10.56
CA ALA A 204 -9.76 -9.23 11.41
C ALA A 204 -9.21 -9.19 12.85
N SER A 205 -10.11 -9.10 13.85
CA SER A 205 -9.72 -9.24 15.26
C SER A 205 -9.50 -10.69 15.62
N VAL A 206 -8.32 -11.01 16.16
CA VAL A 206 -7.93 -12.34 16.64
C VAL A 206 -7.58 -12.26 18.10
N CYS A 207 -8.05 -13.22 18.90
CA CYS A 207 -7.58 -13.43 20.26
C CYS A 207 -6.69 -14.67 20.28
N ALA A 208 -5.49 -14.52 20.80
CA ALA A 208 -4.58 -15.61 21.06
C ALA A 208 -4.09 -15.54 22.51
N ASP A 209 -3.82 -16.71 23.08
CA ASP A 209 -3.26 -16.80 24.42
C ASP A 209 -1.87 -16.14 24.44
N ASP A 210 -1.60 -15.38 25.48
CA ASP A 210 -0.29 -14.77 25.70
C ASP A 210 0.64 -15.80 26.33
N PRO A 211 1.61 -16.37 25.59
CA PRO A 211 2.52 -17.37 26.16
C PRO A 211 3.43 -16.81 27.26
N GLY A 212 3.51 -15.49 27.39
CA GLY A 212 4.28 -14.81 28.45
C GLY A 212 3.45 -14.41 29.68
N SER A 213 2.12 -14.61 29.66
CA SER A 213 1.25 -14.24 30.78
C SER A 213 1.09 -15.43 31.73
N SER A 214 1.69 -15.36 32.91
CA SER A 214 1.47 -16.31 34.00
C SER A 214 0.02 -16.32 34.52
N ALA A 215 -0.82 -15.38 34.09
CA ALA A 215 -2.22 -15.21 34.51
C ALA A 215 -3.24 -15.69 33.45
N GLY A 216 -2.81 -16.36 32.37
CA GLY A 216 -3.73 -16.83 31.32
C GLY A 216 -4.41 -15.72 30.52
N GLY A 217 -3.72 -14.58 30.33
CA GLY A 217 -4.26 -13.45 29.57
C GLY A 217 -4.33 -13.72 28.07
N SER A 218 -5.42 -13.34 27.41
CA SER A 218 -5.48 -13.33 25.95
C SER A 218 -5.14 -11.95 25.42
N ARG A 219 -4.28 -11.89 24.39
CA ARG A 219 -3.99 -10.66 23.65
C ARG A 219 -4.85 -10.58 22.39
N ARG A 220 -5.12 -9.34 22.00
CA ARG A 220 -5.85 -9.07 20.75
C ARG A 220 -4.90 -8.59 19.67
N TYR A 221 -5.11 -9.12 18.49
CA TYR A 221 -4.31 -8.82 17.31
C TYR A 221 -5.22 -8.43 16.15
N ALA A 222 -4.77 -7.48 15.36
CA ALA A 222 -5.31 -7.19 14.04
C ALA A 222 -4.54 -8.02 13.01
N VAL A 223 -5.25 -8.85 12.26
CA VAL A 223 -4.69 -9.67 11.18
C VAL A 223 -5.25 -9.16 9.86
N THR A 224 -4.38 -8.73 8.97
CA THR A 224 -4.73 -8.27 7.63
C THR A 224 -4.16 -9.21 6.60
N LEU A 225 -4.97 -9.64 5.65
CA LEU A 225 -4.54 -10.43 4.49
C LEU A 225 -4.63 -9.57 3.23
N ARG A 226 -3.52 -9.40 2.55
CA ARG A 226 -3.42 -8.70 1.27
C ARG A 226 -3.04 -9.71 0.17
N PRO A 227 -3.78 -9.77 -0.95
CA PRO A 227 -3.35 -10.58 -2.09
C PRO A 227 -1.97 -10.15 -2.57
N LEU A 228 -1.11 -11.12 -2.85
CA LEU A 228 0.17 -10.92 -3.52
C LEU A 228 0.02 -11.09 -5.02
N LEU A 229 0.73 -10.26 -5.76
CA LEU A 229 0.89 -10.41 -7.21
C LEU A 229 1.90 -11.53 -7.52
N PRO A 230 1.90 -12.07 -8.74
CA PRO A 230 2.86 -13.12 -9.12
C PRO A 230 4.31 -12.68 -8.88
N GLY A 231 5.04 -13.48 -8.10
CA GLY A 231 6.43 -13.21 -7.75
C GLY A 231 6.65 -12.12 -6.70
N GLU A 232 5.62 -11.42 -6.26
CA GLU A 232 5.72 -10.43 -5.20
C GLU A 232 6.10 -11.11 -3.87
N ARG A 233 7.01 -10.49 -3.13
CA ARG A 233 7.38 -10.92 -1.77
C ARG A 233 6.55 -10.17 -0.74
N PRO A 234 6.16 -10.83 0.35
CA PRO A 234 5.39 -10.21 1.41
C PRO A 234 6.16 -9.13 2.18
#